data_0640dcf1ab084da1c3e0fa5bdd431f60
#
_entry.id   0640dcf1ab084da1c3e0fa5bdd431f60
#
_cell.length_a   1.000
_cell.length_b   1.000
_cell.length_c   1.000
_cell.angle_alpha   90.00
_cell.angle_beta   90.00
_cell.angle_gamma   90.00
#
_symmetry.space_group_name_H-M   'P 1'
#
loop_
_entity.id
_entity.type
_entity.pdbx_description
1 polymer ?
#
loop_
_entity_poly.entity_id
_entity_poly.type
_entity_poly.pdbx_seq_one_letter_code
_entity_poly.pdbx_strand_id
1 'polypeptide(L)'
;MRSSVGWTPLVEEQAQCCIENSDFIVSCRENGKTLGCARIFWDKGYIAYLADVMVLPEYQGQGIGKALVLECIQFIDRQLKEGWRIKIVIVSAKGKEPFYEKLGFQIRPNKEDGAGMDMWRQLL
;
A
#
# COMPACT_ATOMS: atom_id res chain seq x y z
N MET A 1 -0.57 -2.24 -14.80
CA MET A 1 -1.26 -1.22 -13.95
C MET A 1 -0.34 -0.09 -13.49
N ARG A 2 0.92 -0.37 -13.13
CA ARG A 2 1.84 0.70 -12.67
C ARG A 2 1.97 1.83 -13.69
N SER A 3 2.13 1.49 -14.99
CA SER A 3 2.23 2.50 -16.04
C SER A 3 0.98 3.37 -16.15
N SER A 4 -0.20 2.79 -15.90
CA SER A 4 -1.48 3.50 -15.99
C SER A 4 -1.63 4.61 -14.95
N VAL A 5 -0.92 4.49 -13.82
CA VAL A 5 -0.94 5.50 -12.76
C VAL A 5 0.34 6.34 -12.74
N GLY A 6 1.15 6.26 -13.81
CA GLY A 6 2.35 7.06 -13.96
C GLY A 6 3.59 6.52 -13.24
N TRP A 7 3.53 5.29 -12.75
CA TRP A 7 4.67 4.65 -12.08
C TRP A 7 5.51 3.86 -13.07
N THR A 8 6.82 3.79 -12.81
CA THR A 8 7.74 3.03 -13.65
C THR A 8 7.40 1.54 -13.56
N PRO A 9 7.21 0.86 -14.71
CA PRO A 9 6.99 -0.59 -14.71
C PRO A 9 8.22 -1.32 -14.18
N LEU A 10 7.99 -2.44 -13.49
CA LEU A 10 9.04 -3.36 -13.07
C LEU A 10 9.28 -4.40 -14.16
N VAL A 11 10.49 -4.96 -14.22
CA VAL A 11 10.72 -6.14 -15.07
C VAL A 11 9.85 -7.28 -14.56
N GLU A 12 9.42 -8.17 -15.46
CA GLU A 12 8.43 -9.20 -15.15
C GLU A 12 8.86 -10.11 -14.00
N GLU A 13 10.11 -10.57 -14.01
CA GLU A 13 10.62 -11.42 -12.94
C GLU A 13 10.57 -10.74 -11.58
N GLN A 14 10.94 -9.47 -11.52
CA GLN A 14 10.89 -8.72 -10.26
C GLN A 14 9.45 -8.51 -9.79
N ALA A 15 8.54 -8.18 -10.71
CA ALA A 15 7.12 -8.03 -10.37
C ALA A 15 6.53 -9.32 -9.82
N GLN A 16 6.89 -10.47 -10.41
CA GLN A 16 6.43 -11.77 -9.93
C GLN A 16 6.93 -12.05 -8.52
N CYS A 17 8.19 -11.75 -8.23
CA CYS A 17 8.74 -11.90 -6.88
C CYS A 17 8.00 -11.04 -5.87
N CYS A 18 7.62 -9.81 -6.23
CA CYS A 18 6.84 -8.93 -5.35
C CYS A 18 5.52 -9.58 -4.98
N ILE A 19 4.81 -10.14 -5.98
CA ILE A 19 3.50 -10.76 -5.76
C ILE A 19 3.64 -11.98 -4.87
N GLU A 20 4.59 -12.86 -5.17
CA GLU A 20 4.78 -14.12 -4.46
C GLU A 20 5.17 -13.93 -2.99
N ASN A 21 5.84 -12.82 -2.68
CA ASN A 21 6.35 -12.55 -1.33
C ASN A 21 5.51 -11.54 -0.55
N SER A 22 4.35 -11.15 -1.06
CA SER A 22 3.42 -10.32 -0.30
C SER A 22 2.65 -11.17 0.70
N ASP A 23 2.44 -10.63 1.90
CA ASP A 23 1.66 -11.32 2.93
C ASP A 23 0.16 -11.24 2.65
N PHE A 24 -0.28 -10.21 1.96
CA PHE A 24 -1.67 -10.00 1.62
C PHE A 24 -1.76 -9.15 0.36
N ILE A 25 -2.60 -9.55 -0.57
CA ILE A 25 -2.87 -8.80 -1.79
C ILE A 25 -4.38 -8.74 -1.95
N VAL A 26 -4.89 -7.56 -2.26
CA VAL A 26 -6.30 -7.36 -2.55
C VAL A 26 -6.44 -6.63 -3.87
N SER A 27 -7.44 -6.99 -4.64
CA SER A 27 -7.72 -6.32 -5.90
C SER A 27 -9.22 -6.13 -6.08
N CYS A 28 -9.58 -5.07 -6.77
CA CYS A 28 -10.96 -4.82 -7.21
C CYS A 28 -11.04 -5.19 -8.69
N ARG A 29 -11.98 -6.05 -9.05
CA ARG A 29 -12.15 -6.51 -10.43
C ARG A 29 -13.58 -6.31 -10.89
N GLU A 30 -13.72 -6.06 -12.18
CA GLU A 30 -15.02 -5.96 -12.84
C GLU A 30 -14.86 -6.52 -14.25
N ASN A 31 -15.71 -7.51 -14.59
CA ASN A 31 -15.70 -8.14 -15.92
C ASN A 31 -14.32 -8.64 -16.34
N GLY A 32 -13.58 -9.24 -15.41
CA GLY A 32 -12.24 -9.78 -15.67
C GLY A 32 -11.14 -8.74 -15.70
N LYS A 33 -11.47 -7.45 -15.54
CA LYS A 33 -10.48 -6.37 -15.55
C LYS A 33 -10.15 -5.95 -14.12
N THR A 34 -8.87 -5.81 -13.80
CA THR A 34 -8.42 -5.30 -12.51
C THR A 34 -8.50 -3.78 -12.53
N LEU A 35 -9.31 -3.22 -11.64
CA LEU A 35 -9.52 -1.77 -11.52
C LEU A 35 -8.58 -1.13 -10.52
N GLY A 36 -8.14 -1.89 -9.53
CA GLY A 36 -7.25 -1.39 -8.49
C GLY A 36 -6.69 -2.53 -7.67
N CYS A 37 -5.65 -2.23 -6.90
CA CYS A 37 -5.02 -3.21 -6.03
C CYS A 37 -4.31 -2.51 -4.87
N ALA A 38 -3.95 -3.31 -3.87
CA ALA A 38 -3.09 -2.93 -2.76
C ALA A 38 -2.47 -4.19 -2.19
N ARG A 39 -1.36 -4.06 -1.50
CA ARG A 39 -0.73 -5.22 -0.87
C ARG A 39 -0.03 -4.84 0.42
N ILE A 40 0.16 -5.84 1.29
CA ILE A 40 0.84 -5.71 2.57
C ILE A 40 2.00 -6.70 2.59
N PHE A 41 3.14 -6.27 3.11
CA PHE A 41 4.13 -7.21 3.64
C PHE A 41 4.41 -6.84 5.10
N TRP A 42 4.59 -7.87 5.92
CA TRP A 42 4.59 -7.76 7.37
C TRP A 42 5.67 -8.65 7.97
N ASP A 43 6.40 -8.16 8.96
CA ASP A 43 7.50 -8.91 9.58
C ASP A 43 7.03 -10.00 10.55
N LYS A 44 5.73 -10.25 10.64
CA LYS A 44 5.08 -11.16 11.57
C LYS A 44 5.14 -10.67 13.03
N GLY A 45 5.62 -9.46 13.25
CA GLY A 45 5.72 -8.83 14.55
C GLY A 45 5.01 -7.49 14.56
N TYR A 46 5.78 -6.40 14.64
CA TYR A 46 5.18 -5.10 14.92
C TYR A 46 5.11 -4.14 13.72
N ILE A 47 5.73 -4.47 12.59
CA ILE A 47 5.77 -3.53 11.47
C ILE A 47 5.27 -4.16 10.18
N ALA A 48 4.37 -3.44 9.51
CA ALA A 48 3.83 -3.81 8.21
C ALA A 48 3.96 -2.64 7.25
N TYR A 49 4.13 -2.93 5.98
CA TYR A 49 4.21 -1.92 4.93
C TYR A 49 3.06 -2.10 3.95
N LEU A 50 2.29 -1.03 3.77
CA LEU A 50 1.22 -0.97 2.77
C LEU A 50 1.82 -0.42 1.48
N ALA A 51 1.78 -1.21 0.42
CA ALA A 51 2.45 -0.89 -0.82
C ALA A 51 1.50 -0.95 -2.01
N ASP A 52 1.85 -0.21 -3.05
CA ASP A 52 1.24 -0.31 -4.38
C ASP A 52 -0.28 -0.15 -4.35
N VAL A 53 -0.77 0.86 -3.61
CA VAL A 53 -2.19 1.24 -3.66
C VAL A 53 -2.42 1.95 -4.99
N MET A 54 -3.09 1.27 -5.91
CA MET A 54 -3.32 1.77 -7.27
C MET A 54 -4.78 1.60 -7.65
N VAL A 55 -5.33 2.61 -8.31
CA VAL A 55 -6.65 2.56 -8.94
C VAL A 55 -6.50 3.17 -10.33
N LEU A 56 -7.01 2.48 -11.33
CA LEU A 56 -6.98 2.99 -12.71
C LEU A 56 -7.58 4.41 -12.75
N PRO A 57 -6.97 5.33 -13.51
CA PRO A 57 -7.42 6.73 -13.52
C PRO A 57 -8.91 6.92 -13.75
N GLU A 58 -9.51 6.17 -14.67
CA GLU A 58 -10.93 6.29 -15.01
C GLU A 58 -11.87 5.78 -13.92
N TYR A 59 -11.34 5.08 -12.92
CA TYR A 59 -12.13 4.54 -11.80
C TYR A 59 -11.82 5.22 -10.48
N GLN A 60 -10.98 6.24 -10.47
CA GLN A 60 -10.68 6.98 -9.25
C GLN A 60 -11.88 7.84 -8.83
N GLY A 61 -11.94 8.17 -7.53
CA GLY A 61 -13.03 8.98 -7.00
C GLY A 61 -14.31 8.23 -6.71
N GLN A 62 -14.29 6.89 -6.77
CA GLN A 62 -15.47 6.04 -6.54
C GLN A 62 -15.40 5.22 -5.26
N GLY A 63 -14.39 5.46 -4.41
CA GLY A 63 -14.24 4.74 -3.15
C GLY A 63 -13.47 3.43 -3.24
N ILE A 64 -12.95 3.07 -4.41
CA ILE A 64 -12.20 1.81 -4.59
C ILE A 64 -10.92 1.84 -3.77
N GLY A 65 -10.15 2.92 -3.84
CA GLY A 65 -8.91 3.04 -3.07
C GLY A 65 -9.13 2.92 -1.58
N LYS A 66 -10.17 3.58 -1.07
CA LYS A 66 -10.55 3.48 0.34
C LYS A 66 -10.87 2.05 0.73
N ALA A 67 -11.66 1.35 -0.08
CA ALA A 67 -12.03 -0.04 0.18
C ALA A 67 -10.81 -0.95 0.20
N LEU A 68 -9.89 -0.76 -0.74
CA LEU A 68 -8.65 -1.55 -0.80
C LEU A 68 -7.79 -1.35 0.44
N VAL A 69 -7.59 -0.10 0.86
CA VAL A 69 -6.78 0.21 2.05
C VAL A 69 -7.45 -0.35 3.30
N LEU A 70 -8.77 -0.23 3.42
CA LEU A 70 -9.51 -0.78 4.57
C LEU A 70 -9.36 -2.29 4.64
N GLU A 71 -9.38 -3.00 3.52
CA GLU A 71 -9.14 -4.45 3.49
C GLU A 71 -7.75 -4.78 4.02
N CYS A 72 -6.74 -4.00 3.64
CA CYS A 72 -5.39 -4.19 4.13
C CYS A 72 -5.30 -3.94 5.64
N ILE A 73 -5.95 -2.90 6.14
CA ILE A 73 -5.98 -2.60 7.57
C ILE A 73 -6.67 -3.74 8.33
N GLN A 74 -7.77 -4.25 7.80
CA GLN A 74 -8.49 -5.37 8.41
C GLN A 74 -7.64 -6.63 8.44
N PHE A 75 -6.84 -6.88 7.39
CA PHE A 75 -5.89 -7.99 7.41
C PHE A 75 -4.95 -7.89 8.63
N ILE A 76 -4.40 -6.69 8.86
CA ILE A 76 -3.50 -6.47 10.01
C ILE A 76 -4.26 -6.60 11.33
N ASP A 77 -5.47 -6.06 11.42
CA ASP A 77 -6.28 -6.15 12.63
C ASP A 77 -6.51 -7.61 13.03
N ARG A 78 -6.71 -8.49 12.04
CA ARG A 78 -6.89 -9.93 12.30
C ARG A 78 -5.64 -10.62 12.82
N GLN A 79 -4.46 -10.00 12.68
CA GLN A 79 -3.19 -10.56 13.18
C GLN A 79 -2.92 -10.14 14.63
N LEU A 80 -3.62 -9.14 15.14
CA LEU A 80 -3.38 -8.63 16.48
C LEU A 80 -3.68 -9.67 17.55
N LYS A 81 -2.80 -9.75 18.52
CA LYS A 81 -2.95 -10.58 19.73
C LYS A 81 -2.93 -9.67 20.93
N GLU A 82 -3.42 -10.18 22.07
CA GLU A 82 -3.42 -9.40 23.29
C GLU A 82 -2.05 -8.81 23.60
N GLY A 83 -2.01 -7.51 23.83
CA GLY A 83 -0.78 -6.78 24.11
C GLY A 83 0.04 -6.38 22.89
N TRP A 84 -0.36 -6.82 21.70
CA TRP A 84 0.37 -6.49 20.47
C TRP A 84 -0.04 -5.14 19.91
N ARG A 85 0.93 -4.48 19.29
CA ARG A 85 0.70 -3.28 18.49
C ARG A 85 1.43 -3.48 17.17
N ILE A 86 0.76 -3.19 16.07
CA ILE A 86 1.37 -3.29 14.74
C ILE A 86 1.32 -1.92 14.09
N LYS A 87 2.48 -1.42 13.67
CA LYS A 87 2.57 -0.16 12.95
C LYS A 87 2.45 -0.44 11.46
N ILE A 88 1.50 0.21 10.80
CA ILE A 88 1.39 0.17 9.34
C ILE A 88 2.08 1.41 8.79
N VAL A 89 3.06 1.21 7.92
CA VAL A 89 3.83 2.28 7.29
C VAL A 89 3.43 2.37 5.83
N ILE A 90 3.32 3.58 5.32
CA ILE A 90 3.11 3.82 3.89
C ILE A 90 4.03 4.95 3.42
N VAL A 91 4.30 4.96 2.11
CA VAL A 91 4.85 6.13 1.44
C VAL A 91 3.80 6.61 0.46
N SER A 92 3.20 7.76 0.74
CA SER A 92 2.11 8.29 -0.06
C SER A 92 2.62 8.79 -1.42
N ALA A 93 1.85 8.56 -2.47
CA ALA A 93 2.05 9.29 -3.71
C ALA A 93 1.83 10.78 -3.42
N LYS A 94 2.58 11.64 -4.11
CA LYS A 94 2.50 13.07 -3.91
C LYS A 94 1.07 13.56 -4.12
N GLY A 95 0.56 14.31 -3.13
CA GLY A 95 -0.80 14.86 -3.19
C GLY A 95 -1.88 13.94 -2.64
N LYS A 96 -1.54 12.71 -2.27
CA LYS A 96 -2.51 11.75 -1.72
C LYS A 96 -2.50 11.69 -0.19
N GLU A 97 -1.69 12.49 0.46
CA GLU A 97 -1.57 12.51 1.93
C GLU A 97 -2.94 12.72 2.61
N PRO A 98 -3.81 13.66 2.14
CA PRO A 98 -5.11 13.84 2.78
C PRO A 98 -5.99 12.59 2.72
N PHE A 99 -5.89 11.80 1.65
CA PHE A 99 -6.63 10.55 1.52
C PHE A 99 -6.25 9.58 2.65
N TYR A 100 -4.95 9.41 2.88
CA TYR A 100 -4.48 8.51 3.93
C TYR A 100 -4.74 9.06 5.33
N GLU A 101 -4.63 10.37 5.50
CA GLU A 101 -4.90 11.02 6.78
C GLU A 101 -6.34 10.77 7.23
N LYS A 102 -7.29 10.83 6.31
CA LYS A 102 -8.70 10.52 6.61
C LYS A 102 -8.91 9.07 7.03
N LEU A 103 -8.00 8.18 6.68
CA LEU A 103 -8.07 6.76 7.07
C LEU A 103 -7.34 6.47 8.37
N GLY A 104 -6.76 7.49 9.02
CA GLY A 104 -6.13 7.36 10.32
C GLY A 104 -4.61 7.36 10.30
N PHE A 105 -3.99 7.52 9.14
CA PHE A 105 -2.54 7.63 9.06
C PHE A 105 -2.08 9.02 9.49
N GLN A 106 -0.91 9.08 10.12
CA GLN A 106 -0.30 10.33 10.54
C GLN A 106 0.75 10.76 9.53
N ILE A 107 0.71 12.01 9.12
CA ILE A 107 1.70 12.57 8.20
C ILE A 107 3.02 12.79 8.95
N ARG A 108 4.13 12.41 8.31
CA ARG A 108 5.48 12.64 8.85
C ARG A 108 6.23 13.61 7.94
N PRO A 109 7.10 14.48 8.47
CA PRO A 109 7.39 14.63 9.90
C PRO A 109 6.26 15.35 10.63
N ASN A 110 6.21 15.15 11.93
CA ASN A 110 5.29 15.87 12.80
C ASN A 110 6.02 16.23 14.10
N LYS A 111 5.29 16.68 15.11
CA LYS A 111 5.90 17.12 16.37
C LYS A 111 6.70 16.01 17.05
N GLU A 112 6.25 14.77 16.95
CA GLU A 112 6.84 13.63 17.65
C GLU A 112 7.76 12.79 16.76
N ASP A 113 7.52 12.77 15.44
CA ASP A 113 8.13 11.81 14.53
C ASP A 113 8.91 12.50 13.40
N GLY A 114 10.04 11.91 13.04
CA GLY A 114 10.82 12.35 11.89
C GLY A 114 10.18 11.95 10.57
N ALA A 115 10.73 12.46 9.47
CA ALA A 115 10.25 12.15 8.12
C ALA A 115 10.52 10.70 7.76
N GLY A 116 9.65 10.13 6.95
CA GLY A 116 9.95 8.91 6.22
C GLY A 116 11.04 9.21 5.18
N MET A 117 11.85 8.22 4.85
CA MET A 117 12.96 8.39 3.90
C MET A 117 13.04 7.15 3.03
N ASP A 118 13.54 7.31 1.80
CA ASP A 118 13.73 6.19 0.88
C ASP A 118 15.05 6.30 0.12
N MET A 119 15.42 5.20 -0.53
CA MET A 119 16.64 5.12 -1.32
C MET A 119 16.47 4.04 -2.37
N TRP A 120 16.86 4.33 -3.62
CA TRP A 120 16.92 3.32 -4.67
C TRP A 120 18.29 2.66 -4.70
N ARG A 121 18.30 1.34 -4.87
CA ARG A 121 19.54 0.57 -5.11
C ARG A 121 19.42 -0.12 -6.46
N GLN A 122 20.49 -0.10 -7.22
CA GLN A 122 20.47 -0.62 -8.58
C GLN A 122 21.88 -1.06 -8.96
N LEU A 123 21.98 -2.14 -9.71
CA LEU A 123 23.25 -2.53 -10.32
C LEU A 123 23.56 -1.57 -11.47
N LEU A 124 24.82 -1.13 -11.56
CA LEU A 124 25.25 -0.20 -12.61
C LEU A 124 25.84 -0.96 -13.79
#